data_9b6ba017db6ad9ab6e5f5ec43c38b619
#
_entry.id   9b6ba017db6ad9ab6e5f5ec43c38b619
#
_cell.length_a   1.000
_cell.length_b   1.000
_cell.length_c   1.000
_cell.angle_alpha   90.00
_cell.angle_beta   90.00
_cell.angle_gamma   90.00
#
_symmetry.space_group_name_H-M   'P 1'
#
loop_
_entity.id
_entity.type
_entity.pdbx_description
1 polymer ?
#
loop_
_entity_poly.entity_id
_entity_poly.type
_entity_poly.pdbx_seq_one_letter_code
_entity_poly.pdbx_strand_id
1 'polypeptide(L)'
;MKKISHIITVMIAALTLAACNNAKVPGDYSKSESLPAIYPDYAGTTIPVNIAPLCFMYTGDATDMVTQIAYQDTEILCSGIKAVPDTDEWKELLNKAKGNKLQVTVYTENNDVWTQHKPFAISVSPDSI
;
A
#
# COMPACT_ATOMS: atom_id res chain seq x y z
N MET A 1 41.93 4.58 -8.85
CA MET A 1 41.27 3.33 -8.48
C MET A 1 40.78 3.32 -7.05
N LYS A 2 41.57 3.73 -6.06
CA LYS A 2 41.09 3.77 -4.66
C LYS A 2 39.89 4.70 -4.46
N LYS A 3 39.83 5.83 -5.19
CA LYS A 3 38.73 6.79 -5.10
C LYS A 3 37.39 6.19 -5.62
N ILE A 4 37.45 5.32 -6.62
CA ILE A 4 36.28 4.67 -7.17
C ILE A 4 35.69 3.67 -6.16
N SER A 5 36.54 2.94 -5.42
CA SER A 5 36.10 2.03 -4.38
C SER A 5 35.34 2.74 -3.26
N HIS A 6 35.81 3.89 -2.84
CA HIS A 6 35.14 4.69 -1.80
C HIS A 6 33.78 5.21 -2.26
N ILE A 7 33.67 5.65 -3.50
CA ILE A 7 32.40 6.12 -4.06
C ILE A 7 31.39 4.97 -4.12
N ILE A 8 31.80 3.80 -4.56
CA ILE A 8 30.94 2.61 -4.62
C ILE A 8 30.46 2.24 -3.22
N THR A 9 31.32 2.27 -2.22
CA THR A 9 30.97 1.95 -0.84
C THR A 9 29.92 2.92 -0.30
N VAL A 10 30.06 4.21 -0.57
CA VAL A 10 29.09 5.23 -0.14
C VAL A 10 27.74 5.01 -0.82
N MET A 11 27.72 4.69 -2.10
CA MET A 11 26.48 4.39 -2.83
C MET A 11 25.74 3.18 -2.28
N ILE A 12 26.47 2.13 -1.92
CA ILE A 12 25.89 0.93 -1.32
C ILE A 12 25.24 1.26 0.03
N ALA A 13 25.89 2.07 0.85
CA ALA A 13 25.34 2.51 2.13
C ALA A 13 24.07 3.33 1.96
N ALA A 14 24.01 4.22 0.98
CA ALA A 14 22.82 5.01 0.68
C ALA A 14 21.66 4.13 0.20
N LEU A 15 21.93 3.12 -0.63
CA LEU A 15 20.92 2.17 -1.07
C LEU A 15 20.38 1.33 0.10
N THR A 16 21.22 0.96 1.05
CA THR A 16 20.81 0.20 2.23
C THR A 16 19.84 1.02 3.09
N LEU A 17 20.08 2.31 3.26
CA LEU A 17 19.18 3.19 4.00
C LEU A 17 17.84 3.36 3.29
N ALA A 18 17.83 3.44 1.95
CA ALA A 18 16.60 3.52 1.16
C ALA A 18 15.78 2.22 1.24
N ALA A 19 16.42 1.08 1.49
CA ALA A 19 15.76 -0.23 1.56
C ALA A 19 14.90 -0.43 2.82
N CYS A 20 14.94 0.50 3.79
CA CYS A 20 14.10 0.42 4.99
C CYS A 20 12.60 0.59 4.69
N ASN A 21 12.23 1.16 3.52
CA ASN A 21 10.87 1.31 3.05
C ASN A 21 10.73 0.65 1.68
N ASN A 22 10.72 -0.67 1.65
CA ASN A 22 10.81 -1.40 0.40
C ASN A 22 9.50 -2.03 -0.08
N ALA A 23 8.36 -1.52 0.36
CA ALA A 23 7.08 -1.98 -0.16
C ALA A 23 6.99 -1.65 -1.66
N LYS A 24 6.74 -2.67 -2.48
CA LYS A 24 6.66 -2.55 -3.94
C LYS A 24 5.51 -3.37 -4.47
N VAL A 25 4.85 -2.86 -5.50
CA VAL A 25 3.91 -3.66 -6.28
C VAL A 25 4.69 -4.79 -6.95
N PRO A 26 4.22 -6.04 -6.87
CA PRO A 26 4.89 -7.16 -7.54
C PRO A 26 5.02 -6.91 -9.04
N GLY A 27 6.18 -7.29 -9.60
CA GLY A 27 6.44 -7.15 -11.04
C GLY A 27 5.70 -8.18 -11.90
N ASP A 28 5.33 -9.30 -11.32
CA ASP A 28 4.62 -10.38 -12.00
C ASP A 28 3.54 -10.93 -11.07
N TYR A 29 2.32 -11.05 -11.58
CA TYR A 29 1.18 -11.52 -10.80
C TYR A 29 0.05 -12.00 -11.71
N SER A 30 -0.79 -12.89 -11.17
CA SER A 30 -2.06 -13.28 -11.78
C SER A 30 -3.16 -12.33 -11.31
N LYS A 31 -4.19 -12.13 -12.12
CA LYS A 31 -5.33 -11.29 -11.76
C LYS A 31 -6.51 -12.15 -11.32
N SER A 32 -7.08 -11.81 -10.16
CA SER A 32 -8.32 -12.39 -9.68
C SER A 32 -9.46 -11.40 -9.90
N GLU A 33 -10.64 -11.90 -10.17
CA GLU A 33 -11.86 -11.08 -10.28
C GLU A 33 -12.60 -10.94 -8.95
N SER A 34 -12.06 -11.55 -7.89
CA SER A 34 -12.65 -11.53 -6.56
C SER A 34 -12.03 -10.45 -5.70
N LEU A 35 -12.84 -9.85 -4.82
CA LEU A 35 -12.35 -8.92 -3.80
C LEU A 35 -11.45 -9.66 -2.80
N PRO A 36 -10.46 -8.96 -2.22
CA PRO A 36 -9.59 -9.59 -1.22
C PRO A 36 -10.36 -9.90 0.06
N ALA A 37 -10.01 -11.02 0.69
CA ALA A 37 -10.56 -11.40 1.99
C ALA A 37 -9.83 -10.64 3.10
N ILE A 38 -10.33 -9.47 3.46
CA ILE A 38 -9.72 -8.60 4.47
C ILE A 38 -10.67 -8.36 5.64
N TYR A 39 -10.10 -8.05 6.80
CA TYR A 39 -10.87 -7.68 7.98
C TYR A 39 -10.16 -6.52 8.72
N PRO A 40 -10.87 -5.42 9.04
CA PRO A 40 -12.24 -5.11 8.60
C PRO A 40 -12.34 -4.93 7.09
N ASP A 41 -13.52 -5.20 6.54
CA ASP A 41 -13.76 -5.03 5.10
C ASP A 41 -14.20 -3.60 4.81
N TYR A 42 -13.30 -2.82 4.24
CA TYR A 42 -13.54 -1.42 3.91
C TYR A 42 -14.06 -1.20 2.49
N ALA A 43 -14.26 -2.26 1.71
CA ALA A 43 -14.70 -2.13 0.33
C ALA A 43 -16.05 -1.42 0.25
N GLY A 44 -16.12 -0.36 -0.56
CA GLY A 44 -17.35 0.40 -0.76
C GLY A 44 -17.78 1.27 0.41
N THR A 45 -16.94 1.47 1.41
CA THR A 45 -17.28 2.31 2.57
C THR A 45 -17.00 3.79 2.30
N THR A 46 -17.54 4.65 3.17
CA THR A 46 -17.25 6.08 3.18
C THR A 46 -16.60 6.43 4.50
N ILE A 47 -15.48 7.15 4.43
CA ILE A 47 -14.72 7.56 5.61
C ILE A 47 -14.63 9.09 5.69
N PRO A 48 -14.58 9.67 6.90
CA PRO A 48 -14.35 11.10 7.05
C PRO A 48 -12.91 11.47 6.71
N VAL A 49 -12.71 12.71 6.23
CA VAL A 49 -11.39 13.17 5.76
C VAL A 49 -10.34 13.22 6.87
N ASN A 50 -10.75 13.30 8.14
CA ASN A 50 -9.84 13.38 9.28
C ASN A 50 -9.74 12.08 10.09
N ILE A 51 -10.14 10.96 9.53
CA ILE A 51 -10.05 9.66 10.21
C ILE A 51 -8.59 9.25 10.38
N ALA A 52 -8.29 8.53 11.46
CA ALA A 52 -6.99 7.89 11.66
C ALA A 52 -6.71 6.86 10.57
N PRO A 53 -5.45 6.47 10.33
CA PRO A 53 -5.11 5.48 9.33
C PRO A 53 -5.92 4.19 9.50
N LEU A 54 -6.52 3.72 8.42
CA LEU A 54 -7.20 2.44 8.42
C LEU A 54 -6.17 1.33 8.55
N CYS A 55 -6.58 0.26 9.20
CA CYS A 55 -5.71 -0.89 9.42
C CYS A 55 -6.55 -2.13 9.15
N PHE A 56 -6.10 -2.98 8.24
CA PHE A 56 -6.78 -4.24 7.96
C PHE A 56 -5.77 -5.35 7.72
N MET A 57 -6.22 -6.59 7.88
CA MET A 57 -5.38 -7.75 7.65
C MET A 57 -6.03 -8.69 6.65
N TYR A 58 -5.19 -9.47 5.96
CA TYR A 58 -5.67 -10.51 5.06
C TYR A 58 -6.08 -11.74 5.87
N THR A 59 -7.26 -12.26 5.60
CA THR A 59 -7.81 -13.41 6.34
C THR A 59 -7.75 -14.72 5.57
N GLY A 60 -7.32 -14.68 4.31
CA GLY A 60 -7.11 -15.87 3.50
C GLY A 60 -5.70 -16.47 3.69
N ASP A 61 -5.38 -17.44 2.87
CA ASP A 61 -4.06 -18.08 2.88
C ASP A 61 -3.06 -17.25 2.06
N ALA A 62 -2.10 -16.66 2.75
CA ALA A 62 -1.03 -15.90 2.10
C ALA A 62 0.18 -15.84 3.03
N THR A 63 1.37 -15.83 2.43
CA THR A 63 2.64 -15.66 3.15
C THR A 63 3.06 -14.22 3.19
N ASP A 64 2.55 -13.38 2.28
CA ASP A 64 2.85 -11.96 2.23
C ASP A 64 1.72 -11.21 1.53
N MET A 65 1.68 -9.90 1.73
CA MET A 65 0.70 -9.02 1.12
C MET A 65 1.33 -7.67 0.83
N VAL A 66 0.96 -7.08 -0.28
CA VAL A 66 1.25 -5.67 -0.58
C VAL A 66 -0.08 -4.98 -0.83
N THR A 67 -0.28 -3.85 -0.16
CA THR A 67 -1.48 -3.03 -0.33
C THR A 67 -1.10 -1.69 -0.95
N GLN A 68 -1.78 -1.34 -2.02
CA GLN A 68 -1.63 -0.05 -2.70
C GLN A 68 -2.90 0.77 -2.48
N ILE A 69 -2.75 1.94 -1.88
CA ILE A 69 -3.86 2.87 -1.66
C ILE A 69 -3.52 4.11 -2.49
N ALA A 70 -4.35 4.42 -3.48
CA ALA A 70 -4.02 5.42 -4.47
C ALA A 70 -5.15 6.42 -4.71
N TYR A 71 -4.75 7.65 -5.03
CA TYR A 71 -5.63 8.67 -5.58
C TYR A 71 -4.82 9.43 -6.64
N GLN A 72 -5.23 9.31 -7.91
CA GLN A 72 -4.53 9.91 -9.05
C GLN A 72 -3.05 9.48 -9.06
N ASP A 73 -2.11 10.43 -9.00
CA ASP A 73 -0.67 10.16 -9.05
C ASP A 73 -0.03 9.96 -7.68
N THR A 74 -0.82 9.96 -6.61
CA THR A 74 -0.34 9.78 -5.24
C THR A 74 -0.74 8.40 -4.74
N GLU A 75 0.21 7.69 -4.14
CA GLU A 75 -0.06 6.36 -3.61
C GLU A 75 0.68 6.11 -2.29
N ILE A 76 0.12 5.20 -1.50
CA ILE A 76 0.77 4.63 -0.33
C ILE A 76 0.92 3.14 -0.58
N LEU A 77 2.09 2.59 -0.31
CA LEU A 77 2.34 1.16 -0.38
C LEU A 77 2.61 0.63 1.03
N CYS A 78 1.91 -0.43 1.40
CA CYS A 78 2.10 -1.14 2.65
C CYS A 78 2.54 -2.56 2.34
N SER A 79 3.53 -3.09 3.06
CA SER A 79 3.94 -4.48 2.95
C SER A 79 3.57 -5.24 4.22
N GLY A 80 3.36 -6.56 4.06
CA GLY A 80 2.98 -7.43 5.16
C GLY A 80 1.49 -7.75 5.17
N ILE A 81 1.13 -8.83 5.85
CA ILE A 81 -0.24 -9.36 5.91
C ILE A 81 -1.21 -8.36 6.56
N LYS A 82 -0.68 -7.44 7.35
CA LYS A 82 -1.44 -6.37 7.98
C LYS A 82 -1.07 -5.05 7.32
N ALA A 83 -2.04 -4.39 6.71
CA ALA A 83 -1.83 -3.08 6.08
C ALA A 83 -1.94 -2.00 7.14
N VAL A 84 -0.86 -1.24 7.33
CA VAL A 84 -0.79 -0.13 8.30
C VAL A 84 -0.16 1.06 7.58
N PRO A 85 -0.96 1.96 7.01
CA PRO A 85 -0.43 3.14 6.33
C PRO A 85 0.32 4.07 7.30
N ASP A 86 1.37 4.72 6.79
CA ASP A 86 2.04 5.77 7.54
C ASP A 86 1.08 6.93 7.80
N THR A 87 1.11 7.48 9.02
CA THR A 87 0.17 8.50 9.45
C THR A 87 0.24 9.77 8.59
N ASP A 88 1.44 10.24 8.29
CA ASP A 88 1.62 11.47 7.52
C ASP A 88 1.23 11.29 6.05
N GLU A 89 1.63 10.17 5.45
CA GLU A 89 1.24 9.83 4.09
C GLU A 89 -0.28 9.67 3.98
N TRP A 90 -0.89 9.06 4.99
CA TRP A 90 -2.34 8.86 5.04
C TRP A 90 -3.09 10.20 5.06
N LYS A 91 -2.66 11.11 5.93
CA LYS A 91 -3.28 12.44 6.02
C LYS A 91 -3.18 13.21 4.71
N GLU A 92 -2.01 13.15 4.07
CA GLU A 92 -1.80 13.82 2.79
C GLU A 92 -2.71 13.22 1.71
N LEU A 93 -2.80 11.91 1.64
CA LEU A 93 -3.63 11.23 0.67
C LEU A 93 -5.12 11.57 0.86
N LEU A 94 -5.63 11.57 2.09
CA LEU A 94 -7.02 11.92 2.39
C LEU A 94 -7.33 13.35 2.01
N ASN A 95 -6.42 14.29 2.26
CA ASN A 95 -6.60 15.66 1.87
C ASN A 95 -6.72 15.84 0.36
N LYS A 96 -5.93 15.09 -0.40
CA LYS A 96 -6.00 15.11 -1.86
C LYS A 96 -7.28 14.48 -2.38
N ALA A 97 -7.72 13.40 -1.76
CA ALA A 97 -8.89 12.64 -2.18
C ALA A 97 -10.22 13.16 -1.60
N LYS A 98 -10.18 14.26 -0.86
CA LYS A 98 -11.35 14.86 -0.23
C LYS A 98 -12.51 15.03 -1.20
N GLY A 99 -13.65 14.44 -0.88
CA GLY A 99 -14.83 14.45 -1.75
C GLY A 99 -14.76 13.48 -2.92
N ASN A 100 -13.74 12.63 -2.99
CA ASN A 100 -13.51 11.68 -4.06
C ASN A 100 -13.30 10.28 -3.50
N LYS A 101 -12.76 9.37 -4.32
CA LYS A 101 -12.58 7.97 -3.94
C LYS A 101 -11.12 7.57 -4.00
N LEU A 102 -10.69 6.84 -2.98
CA LEU A 102 -9.41 6.12 -3.01
C LEU A 102 -9.63 4.81 -3.75
N GLN A 103 -8.62 4.35 -4.48
CA GLN A 103 -8.58 3.01 -5.04
C GLN A 103 -7.59 2.16 -4.25
N VAL A 104 -8.05 1.02 -3.75
CA VAL A 104 -7.21 0.10 -2.99
C VAL A 104 -7.03 -1.17 -3.81
N THR A 105 -5.78 -1.56 -4.01
CA THR A 105 -5.42 -2.80 -4.69
C THR A 105 -4.60 -3.65 -3.75
N VAL A 106 -5.02 -4.89 -3.54
CA VAL A 106 -4.36 -5.84 -2.65
C VAL A 106 -3.71 -6.93 -3.48
N TYR A 107 -2.43 -7.17 -3.23
CA TYR A 107 -1.66 -8.25 -3.82
C TYR A 107 -1.28 -9.23 -2.72
N THR A 108 -1.49 -10.51 -2.92
CA THR A 108 -1.10 -11.54 -1.95
C THR A 108 -0.18 -12.56 -2.61
N GLU A 109 0.78 -13.06 -1.81
CA GLU A 109 1.70 -14.11 -2.24
C GLU A 109 1.35 -15.41 -1.55
N ASN A 110 1.29 -16.48 -2.32
CA ASN A 110 1.14 -17.83 -1.80
C ASN A 110 1.94 -18.77 -2.71
N ASN A 111 2.83 -19.59 -2.13
CA ASN A 111 3.71 -20.50 -2.88
C ASN A 111 4.50 -19.79 -3.98
N ASP A 112 5.08 -18.64 -3.66
CA ASP A 112 5.88 -17.79 -4.56
C ASP A 112 5.10 -17.26 -5.77
N VAL A 113 3.78 -17.28 -5.73
CA VAL A 113 2.91 -16.74 -6.77
C VAL A 113 2.12 -15.56 -6.20
N TRP A 114 2.24 -14.40 -6.84
CA TRP A 114 1.48 -13.22 -6.48
C TRP A 114 0.15 -13.18 -7.22
N THR A 115 -0.88 -12.72 -6.53
CA THR A 115 -2.22 -12.53 -7.08
C THR A 115 -2.67 -11.10 -6.81
N GLN A 116 -3.08 -10.39 -7.86
CA GLN A 116 -3.76 -9.10 -7.73
C GLN A 116 -5.26 -9.36 -7.55
N HIS A 117 -5.80 -8.98 -6.41
CA HIS A 117 -7.23 -9.07 -6.17
C HIS A 117 -7.96 -7.92 -6.84
N LYS A 118 -9.27 -8.06 -6.99
CA LYS A 118 -10.08 -7.00 -7.59
C LYS A 118 -9.94 -5.72 -6.76
N PRO A 119 -9.59 -4.59 -7.38
CA PRO A 119 -9.51 -3.34 -6.66
C PRO A 119 -10.86 -2.89 -6.12
N PHE A 120 -10.85 -2.17 -5.02
CA PHE A 120 -12.08 -1.60 -4.47
C PHE A 120 -11.88 -0.12 -4.16
N ALA A 121 -12.99 0.59 -3.99
CA ALA A 121 -12.99 2.01 -3.70
C ALA A 121 -13.40 2.29 -2.26
N ILE A 122 -12.81 3.34 -1.69
CA ILE A 122 -13.21 3.91 -0.41
C ILE A 122 -13.52 5.38 -0.68
N SER A 123 -14.73 5.82 -0.38
CA SER A 123 -15.11 7.22 -0.55
C SER A 123 -14.60 8.07 0.61
N VAL A 124 -14.04 9.23 0.30
CA VAL A 124 -13.57 10.17 1.32
C VAL A 124 -14.55 11.32 1.39
N SER A 125 -15.29 11.40 2.51
CA SER A 125 -16.22 12.51 2.74
C SER A 125 -15.44 13.82 2.91
N PRO A 126 -15.95 14.94 2.34
CA PRO A 126 -15.33 16.24 2.59
C PRO A 126 -15.54 16.74 4.02
N ASP A 127 -16.40 16.09 4.77
CA ASP A 127 -16.74 16.51 6.13
C ASP A 127 -15.85 15.83 7.16
N SER A 128 -15.40 16.60 8.13
CA SER A 128 -14.67 16.09 9.30
C SER A 128 -15.65 15.60 10.37
N ILE A 129 -15.17 14.67 11.18
CA ILE A 129 -15.91 14.26 12.38
C ILE A 129 -15.80 15.36 13.45
#